data_9088da63ee5919565dac3358c6e42ed6
#
_entry.id   9088da63ee5919565dac3358c6e42ed6
#
_cell.length_a   1.000
_cell.length_b   1.000
_cell.length_c   1.000
_cell.angle_alpha   90.00
_cell.angle_beta   90.00
_cell.angle_gamma   90.00
#
_symmetry.space_group_name_H-M   'P 1'
#
loop_
_entity.id
_entity.type
_entity.pdbx_description
1 polymer ?
#
loop_
_entity_poly.entity_id
_entity_poly.type
_entity_poly.pdbx_seq_one_letter_code
_entity_poly.pdbx_strand_id
1 'polypeptide(L)'
;MKRLCVCLFAVLFCFLAIAVEAQSARSKKVPPTPGVPRPAPDFLWSGVNGKLRRLRDVRGHPVVLIFAENPSQKQFIKQVKELNRRSKQLASRYTLFFVAFTKETGLVTRTDIPFVILPDPGSVADAYRVGDFGIAVISTDGNVDYATDRVISGQKILDVILNSYSAQVQARRI
;
A
#
# COMPACT_ATOMS: atom_id res chain seq x y z
N MET A 1 -30.60 -4.94 -67.37
CA MET A 1 -29.84 -5.67 -66.35
C MET A 1 -28.48 -5.00 -66.11
N LYS A 2 -28.40 -3.79 -65.55
CA LYS A 2 -27.15 -3.07 -65.24
C LYS A 2 -27.39 -1.99 -64.18
N ARG A 3 -28.02 -2.31 -63.04
CA ARG A 3 -28.19 -1.36 -61.94
C ARG A 3 -28.16 -2.03 -60.55
N LEU A 4 -27.48 -3.17 -60.37
CA LEU A 4 -27.50 -3.87 -59.07
C LEU A 4 -26.11 -4.08 -58.46
N CYS A 5 -25.08 -3.39 -58.90
CA CYS A 5 -23.70 -3.63 -58.47
C CYS A 5 -23.03 -2.49 -57.74
N VAL A 6 -23.72 -1.38 -57.47
CA VAL A 6 -23.07 -0.19 -56.83
C VAL A 6 -23.38 -0.06 -55.37
N CYS A 7 -24.39 -0.76 -54.82
CA CYS A 7 -24.74 -0.64 -53.41
C CYS A 7 -23.97 -1.56 -52.44
N LEU A 8 -23.16 -2.50 -52.95
CA LEU A 8 -22.47 -3.46 -52.07
C LEU A 8 -21.07 -3.01 -51.63
N PHE A 9 -20.54 -1.93 -52.19
CA PHE A 9 -19.21 -1.42 -51.85
C PHE A 9 -19.22 -0.31 -50.77
N ALA A 10 -20.38 0.26 -50.48
CA ALA A 10 -20.48 1.35 -49.50
C ALA A 10 -20.66 0.89 -48.04
N VAL A 11 -20.99 -0.39 -47.81
CA VAL A 11 -21.22 -0.92 -46.44
C VAL A 11 -19.95 -1.52 -45.81
N LEU A 12 -18.94 -1.84 -46.65
CA LEU A 12 -17.70 -2.46 -46.18
C LEU A 12 -16.66 -1.44 -45.64
N PHE A 13 -16.88 -0.13 -45.83
CA PHE A 13 -15.92 0.90 -45.45
C PHE A 13 -16.26 1.57 -44.07
N CYS A 14 -17.41 1.25 -43.48
CA CYS A 14 -17.80 1.84 -42.17
C CYS A 14 -17.43 1.00 -40.95
N PHE A 15 -16.83 -0.19 -41.12
CA PHE A 15 -16.45 -1.04 -39.96
C PHE A 15 -14.97 -1.01 -39.59
N LEU A 16 -14.16 -0.11 -40.18
CA LEU A 16 -12.73 -0.04 -39.96
C LEU A 16 -12.25 1.16 -39.14
N ALA A 17 -13.14 1.84 -38.41
CA ALA A 17 -12.76 3.06 -37.71
C ALA A 17 -13.27 3.13 -36.25
N ILE A 18 -13.33 2.02 -35.52
CA ILE A 18 -13.46 2.07 -34.03
C ILE A 18 -12.61 0.95 -33.44
N ALA A 19 -11.32 0.97 -33.72
CA ALA A 19 -10.31 0.42 -32.82
C ALA A 19 -9.62 1.60 -32.15
N VAL A 20 -10.36 2.38 -31.37
CA VAL A 20 -9.78 3.33 -30.44
C VAL A 20 -9.19 2.49 -29.33
N GLU A 21 -7.88 2.42 -29.36
CA GLU A 21 -6.99 1.90 -28.36
C GLU A 21 -7.38 2.41 -26.98
N ALA A 22 -8.06 1.54 -26.21
CA ALA A 22 -8.01 1.62 -24.77
C ALA A 22 -6.61 1.16 -24.34
N GLN A 23 -5.60 1.98 -24.63
CA GLN A 23 -4.33 1.90 -23.92
C GLN A 23 -4.62 2.31 -22.48
N SER A 24 -5.03 1.31 -21.71
CA SER A 24 -4.96 1.35 -20.24
C SER A 24 -3.56 1.81 -19.91
N ALA A 25 -3.45 3.09 -19.54
CA ALA A 25 -2.22 3.65 -19.01
C ALA A 25 -1.89 2.86 -17.74
N ARG A 26 -1.16 1.77 -17.87
CA ARG A 26 -0.43 1.14 -16.76
C ARG A 26 0.49 2.23 -16.24
N SER A 27 0.02 2.93 -15.21
CA SER A 27 0.84 3.88 -14.45
C SER A 27 2.14 3.15 -14.11
N LYS A 28 3.22 3.54 -14.78
CA LYS A 28 4.56 3.04 -14.48
C LYS A 28 4.81 3.34 -13.02
N LYS A 29 4.81 2.29 -12.19
CA LYS A 29 5.19 2.32 -10.79
C LYS A 29 6.61 2.86 -10.74
N VAL A 30 6.76 4.14 -10.41
CA VAL A 30 8.07 4.78 -10.24
C VAL A 30 8.68 4.16 -8.99
N PRO A 31 9.80 3.42 -9.10
CA PRO A 31 10.48 2.91 -7.91
C PRO A 31 10.89 4.09 -7.04
N PRO A 32 10.79 3.98 -5.70
CA PRO A 32 11.22 5.04 -4.81
C PRO A 32 12.70 5.33 -5.03
N THR A 33 13.03 6.57 -5.35
CA THR A 33 14.43 7.03 -5.46
C THR A 33 15.03 6.99 -4.06
N PRO A 34 16.11 6.23 -3.83
CA PRO A 34 16.76 6.21 -2.52
C PRO A 34 17.30 7.61 -2.17
N GLY A 35 16.95 8.11 -0.98
CA GLY A 35 17.58 9.29 -0.40
C GLY A 35 16.75 10.57 -0.33
N VAL A 36 15.57 10.65 -0.95
CA VAL A 36 14.67 11.80 -0.80
C VAL A 36 13.57 11.46 0.20
N PRO A 37 13.47 12.15 1.35
CA PRO A 37 12.36 11.95 2.30
C PRO A 37 11.03 12.18 1.57
N ARG A 38 10.18 11.18 1.54
CA ARG A 38 8.86 11.27 0.93
C ARG A 38 7.81 11.27 2.03
N PRO A 39 7.10 12.38 2.28
CA PRO A 39 6.02 12.40 3.25
C PRO A 39 5.00 11.30 2.95
N ALA A 40 4.61 10.55 3.97
CA ALA A 40 3.58 9.55 3.85
C ALA A 40 2.24 10.23 3.60
N PRO A 41 1.45 9.78 2.60
CA PRO A 41 0.08 10.24 2.43
C PRO A 41 -0.71 10.05 3.73
N ASP A 42 -1.43 11.10 4.15
CA ASP A 42 -2.21 11.08 5.39
C ASP A 42 -3.45 10.18 5.22
N PHE A 43 -3.88 9.52 6.27
CA PHE A 43 -5.09 8.71 6.29
C PHE A 43 -5.78 8.78 7.64
N LEU A 44 -7.08 8.46 7.64
CA LEU A 44 -7.89 8.38 8.86
C LEU A 44 -7.89 6.96 9.41
N TRP A 45 -7.94 6.84 10.72
CA TRP A 45 -8.11 5.59 11.42
C TRP A 45 -8.94 5.77 12.70
N SER A 46 -9.59 4.70 13.15
CA SER A 46 -10.39 4.72 14.37
C SER A 46 -9.54 4.36 15.57
N GLY A 47 -9.42 5.27 16.52
CA GLY A 47 -8.79 5.02 17.81
C GLY A 47 -9.66 4.15 18.72
N VAL A 48 -9.14 3.75 19.88
CA VAL A 48 -9.78 2.85 20.85
C VAL A 48 -11.19 3.34 21.27
N ASN A 49 -11.40 4.65 21.30
CA ASN A 49 -12.69 5.25 21.69
C ASN A 49 -13.60 5.54 20.49
N GLY A 50 -13.35 4.94 19.32
CA GLY A 50 -14.07 5.23 18.08
C GLY A 50 -13.80 6.62 17.49
N LYS A 51 -12.97 7.45 18.13
CA LYS A 51 -12.62 8.77 17.62
C LYS A 51 -11.69 8.63 16.42
N LEU A 52 -12.04 9.30 15.33
CA LEU A 52 -11.19 9.37 14.14
C LEU A 52 -9.91 10.16 14.43
N ARG A 53 -8.80 9.59 14.03
CA ARG A 53 -7.46 10.16 14.12
C ARG A 53 -6.80 10.15 12.74
N ARG A 54 -5.71 10.87 12.60
CA ARG A 54 -4.91 10.92 11.38
C ARG A 54 -3.56 10.25 11.58
N LEU A 55 -2.91 9.83 10.49
CA LEU A 55 -1.55 9.29 10.53
C LEU A 55 -0.58 10.26 11.25
N ARG A 56 -0.70 11.55 11.01
CA ARG A 56 0.14 12.57 11.65
C ARG A 56 0.04 12.60 13.19
N ASP A 57 -1.05 12.09 13.77
CA ASP A 57 -1.26 12.08 15.22
C ASP A 57 -0.43 10.98 15.91
N VAL A 58 0.17 10.09 15.13
CA VAL A 58 1.06 9.02 15.61
C VAL A 58 2.53 9.25 15.27
N ARG A 59 2.89 10.47 14.88
CA ARG A 59 4.30 10.85 14.72
C ARG A 59 5.06 10.57 16.02
N GLY A 60 6.32 10.13 15.86
CA GLY A 60 7.11 9.61 16.98
C GLY A 60 7.09 8.09 17.09
N HIS A 61 6.16 7.43 16.39
CA HIS A 61 6.08 5.97 16.31
C HIS A 61 6.33 5.49 14.88
N PRO A 62 7.14 4.44 14.67
CA PRO A 62 7.22 3.80 13.37
C PRO A 62 5.88 3.16 13.01
N VAL A 63 5.52 3.19 11.75
CA VAL A 63 4.28 2.62 11.25
C VAL A 63 4.56 1.60 10.14
N VAL A 64 3.95 0.43 10.25
CA VAL A 64 3.90 -0.57 9.19
C VAL A 64 2.47 -0.60 8.65
N LEU A 65 2.29 -0.16 7.41
CA LEU A 65 1.02 -0.16 6.70
C LEU A 65 1.04 -1.27 5.65
N ILE A 66 0.07 -2.19 5.72
CA ILE A 66 -0.07 -3.29 4.78
C ILE A 66 -1.35 -3.08 3.97
N PHE A 67 -1.24 -3.28 2.67
CA PHE A 67 -2.35 -3.30 1.73
C PHE A 67 -2.59 -4.72 1.29
N ALA A 68 -3.84 -5.15 1.30
CA ALA A 68 -4.25 -6.47 0.86
C ALA A 68 -5.69 -6.43 0.34
N GLU A 69 -6.05 -7.39 -0.50
CA GLU A 69 -7.44 -7.49 -0.98
C GLU A 69 -8.40 -7.90 0.14
N ASN A 70 -7.97 -8.87 0.96
CA ASN A 70 -8.75 -9.41 2.06
C ASN A 70 -7.84 -10.16 3.07
N PRO A 71 -8.33 -10.54 4.26
CA PRO A 71 -7.54 -11.23 5.28
C PRO A 71 -7.02 -12.62 4.85
N SER A 72 -7.65 -13.26 3.87
CA SER A 72 -7.29 -14.60 3.38
C SER A 72 -6.25 -14.59 2.25
N GLN A 73 -5.85 -13.40 1.79
CA GLN A 73 -4.86 -13.27 0.71
C GLN A 73 -3.52 -13.88 1.10
N LYS A 74 -2.98 -14.73 0.22
CA LYS A 74 -1.75 -15.50 0.50
C LYS A 74 -0.55 -14.62 0.87
N GLN A 75 -0.37 -13.47 0.20
CA GLN A 75 0.72 -12.54 0.50
C GLN A 75 0.54 -11.92 1.88
N PHE A 76 -0.69 -11.53 2.24
CA PHE A 76 -1.01 -10.98 3.55
C PHE A 76 -0.70 -11.98 4.67
N ILE A 77 -1.19 -13.23 4.56
CA ILE A 77 -0.93 -14.29 5.54
C ILE A 77 0.58 -14.53 5.70
N LYS A 78 1.33 -14.59 4.60
CA LYS A 78 2.79 -14.73 4.64
C LYS A 78 3.45 -13.55 5.34
N GLN A 79 3.00 -12.32 5.06
CA GLN A 79 3.56 -11.12 5.69
C GLN A 79 3.29 -11.07 7.18
N VAL A 80 2.08 -11.40 7.62
CA VAL A 80 1.74 -11.50 9.05
C VAL A 80 2.64 -12.52 9.74
N LYS A 81 2.89 -13.68 9.12
CA LYS A 81 3.82 -14.69 9.65
C LYS A 81 5.25 -14.16 9.79
N GLU A 82 5.73 -13.39 8.84
CA GLU A 82 7.06 -12.76 8.91
C GLU A 82 7.15 -11.72 10.03
N LEU A 83 6.10 -10.92 10.21
CA LEU A 83 6.01 -9.95 11.30
C LEU A 83 5.96 -10.63 12.67
N ASN A 84 5.18 -11.70 12.82
CA ASN A 84 5.08 -12.45 14.08
C ASN A 84 6.45 -12.98 14.57
N ARG A 85 7.36 -13.33 13.66
CA ARG A 85 8.73 -13.77 14.01
C ARG A 85 9.54 -12.68 14.71
N ARG A 86 9.17 -11.42 14.54
CA ARG A 86 9.85 -10.24 15.11
C ARG A 86 8.93 -9.36 15.95
N SER A 87 7.75 -9.88 16.33
CA SER A 87 6.73 -9.11 17.05
C SER A 87 7.26 -8.44 18.30
N LYS A 88 8.03 -9.13 19.12
CA LYS A 88 8.63 -8.58 20.36
C LYS A 88 9.60 -7.42 20.07
N GLN A 89 10.45 -7.54 19.03
CA GLN A 89 11.39 -6.49 18.67
C GLN A 89 10.69 -5.27 18.06
N LEU A 90 9.66 -5.50 17.24
CA LEU A 90 8.84 -4.44 16.67
C LEU A 90 8.03 -3.73 17.77
N ALA A 91 7.46 -4.48 18.71
CA ALA A 91 6.74 -3.92 19.85
C ALA A 91 7.65 -3.07 20.76
N SER A 92 8.91 -3.51 21.00
CA SER A 92 9.88 -2.72 21.78
C SER A 92 10.24 -1.38 21.13
N ARG A 93 9.92 -1.20 19.85
CA ARG A 93 10.07 0.07 19.11
C ARG A 93 8.78 0.86 19.04
N TYR A 94 7.73 0.43 19.75
CA TYR A 94 6.40 1.05 19.71
C TYR A 94 5.84 1.15 18.29
N THR A 95 6.14 0.14 17.45
CA THR A 95 5.68 0.09 16.06
C THR A 95 4.18 -0.11 16.00
N LEU A 96 3.49 0.71 15.23
CA LEU A 96 2.05 0.61 14.99
C LEU A 96 1.80 -0.12 13.67
N PHE A 97 0.75 -0.94 13.66
CA PHE A 97 0.39 -1.76 12.51
C PHE A 97 -0.98 -1.40 12.00
N PHE A 98 -1.04 -1.00 10.75
CA PHE A 98 -2.28 -0.70 10.03
C PHE A 98 -2.46 -1.64 8.86
N VAL A 99 -3.72 -1.93 8.53
CA VAL A 99 -4.07 -2.71 7.35
C VAL A 99 -5.22 -2.06 6.59
N ALA A 100 -5.06 -1.99 5.27
CA ALA A 100 -6.06 -1.55 4.32
C ALA A 100 -6.52 -2.76 3.49
N PHE A 101 -7.73 -3.27 3.75
CA PHE A 101 -8.34 -4.33 2.94
C PHE A 101 -9.20 -3.71 1.85
N THR A 102 -8.74 -3.81 0.58
CA THR A 102 -9.32 -3.06 -0.54
C THR A 102 -10.57 -3.68 -1.16
N LYS A 103 -10.80 -4.98 -0.96
CA LYS A 103 -11.99 -5.67 -1.51
C LYS A 103 -12.95 -6.14 -0.42
N GLU A 104 -12.44 -6.86 0.57
CA GLU A 104 -13.26 -7.46 1.60
C GLU A 104 -12.59 -7.26 2.97
N THR A 105 -13.28 -6.59 3.87
CA THR A 105 -12.78 -6.37 5.22
C THR A 105 -13.01 -7.63 6.08
N GLY A 106 -12.19 -7.77 7.13
CA GLY A 106 -12.33 -8.89 8.07
C GLY A 106 -11.29 -8.82 9.18
N LEU A 107 -11.44 -9.71 10.16
CA LEU A 107 -10.52 -9.78 11.30
C LEU A 107 -9.20 -10.42 10.90
N VAL A 108 -8.10 -9.85 11.39
CA VAL A 108 -6.78 -10.46 11.31
C VAL A 108 -6.64 -11.45 12.46
N THR A 109 -6.55 -12.73 12.14
CA THR A 109 -6.46 -13.82 13.12
C THR A 109 -5.06 -14.44 13.15
N ARG A 110 -4.78 -15.25 14.19
CA ARG A 110 -3.51 -16.00 14.35
C ARG A 110 -2.27 -15.09 14.41
N THR A 111 -2.40 -13.96 15.07
CA THR A 111 -1.31 -13.01 15.28
C THR A 111 -1.43 -12.38 16.67
N ASP A 112 -0.28 -12.11 17.28
CA ASP A 112 -0.17 -11.33 18.52
C ASP A 112 0.00 -9.82 18.22
N ILE A 113 0.02 -9.46 16.94
CA ILE A 113 0.19 -8.08 16.48
C ILE A 113 -1.17 -7.40 16.43
N PRO A 114 -1.36 -6.28 17.16
CA PRO A 114 -2.59 -5.51 17.12
C PRO A 114 -2.68 -4.71 15.82
N PHE A 115 -3.39 -5.24 14.82
CA PHE A 115 -3.66 -4.52 13.59
C PHE A 115 -4.86 -3.57 13.73
N VAL A 116 -4.68 -2.32 13.28
CA VAL A 116 -5.76 -1.36 13.10
C VAL A 116 -6.23 -1.43 11.64
N ILE A 117 -7.50 -1.79 11.43
CA ILE A 117 -8.11 -1.85 10.10
C ILE A 117 -8.55 -0.45 9.71
N LEU A 118 -8.15 0.00 8.52
CA LEU A 118 -8.50 1.33 8.03
C LEU A 118 -9.95 1.38 7.52
N PRO A 119 -10.71 2.45 7.85
CA PRO A 119 -12.10 2.58 7.45
C PRO A 119 -12.29 2.90 5.95
N ASP A 120 -11.31 3.54 5.32
CA ASP A 120 -11.31 3.89 3.88
C ASP A 120 -10.08 3.33 3.19
N PRO A 121 -10.04 1.99 2.97
CA PRO A 121 -8.86 1.33 2.42
C PRO A 121 -8.59 1.68 0.96
N GLY A 122 -9.62 1.97 0.16
CA GLY A 122 -9.49 2.27 -1.27
C GLY A 122 -8.75 3.58 -1.50
N SER A 123 -9.22 4.66 -0.89
CA SER A 123 -8.59 5.98 -0.98
C SER A 123 -7.12 5.96 -0.51
N VAL A 124 -6.83 5.19 0.55
CA VAL A 124 -5.45 5.04 1.06
C VAL A 124 -4.59 4.27 0.05
N ALA A 125 -5.09 3.17 -0.52
CA ALA A 125 -4.35 2.40 -1.53
C ALA A 125 -4.02 3.23 -2.77
N ASP A 126 -4.95 4.06 -3.23
CA ASP A 126 -4.76 4.98 -4.34
C ASP A 126 -3.69 6.04 -4.03
N ALA A 127 -3.74 6.65 -2.84
CA ALA A 127 -2.76 7.65 -2.41
C ALA A 127 -1.34 7.08 -2.33
N TYR A 128 -1.19 5.82 -1.91
CA TYR A 128 0.08 5.10 -1.88
C TYR A 128 0.44 4.44 -3.21
N ARG A 129 -0.45 4.48 -4.21
CA ARG A 129 -0.29 3.84 -5.53
C ARG A 129 0.02 2.35 -5.43
N VAL A 130 -0.69 1.66 -4.56
CA VAL A 130 -0.54 0.23 -4.33
C VAL A 130 -1.58 -0.53 -5.16
N GLY A 131 -1.18 -1.67 -5.73
CA GLY A 131 -2.10 -2.63 -6.37
C GLY A 131 -2.73 -3.58 -5.34
N ASP A 132 -2.87 -4.84 -5.72
CA ASP A 132 -3.55 -5.87 -4.92
C ASP A 132 -2.86 -6.18 -3.58
N PHE A 133 -1.54 -5.94 -3.48
CA PHE A 133 -0.76 -6.12 -2.27
C PHE A 133 0.35 -5.07 -2.19
N GLY A 134 0.66 -4.63 -0.98
CA GLY A 134 1.77 -3.73 -0.73
C GLY A 134 2.08 -3.55 0.74
N ILE A 135 3.27 -3.03 0.99
CA ILE A 135 3.77 -2.71 2.33
C ILE A 135 4.42 -1.35 2.26
N ALA A 136 4.10 -0.48 3.21
CA ALA A 136 4.84 0.76 3.44
C ALA A 136 5.34 0.79 4.88
N VAL A 137 6.61 1.13 5.05
CA VAL A 137 7.23 1.38 6.37
C VAL A 137 7.44 2.88 6.47
N ILE A 138 6.81 3.48 7.47
CA ILE A 138 6.81 4.92 7.72
C ILE A 138 7.60 5.16 9.00
N SER A 139 8.56 6.04 8.91
CA SER A 139 9.43 6.43 10.03
C SER A 139 8.72 7.34 11.04
N THR A 140 9.38 7.56 12.16
CA THR A 140 8.86 8.40 13.27
C THR A 140 8.61 9.86 12.88
N ASP A 141 9.27 10.36 11.83
CA ASP A 141 9.06 11.70 11.28
C ASP A 141 7.89 11.80 10.29
N GLY A 142 7.26 10.64 9.94
CA GLY A 142 6.12 10.57 9.03
C GLY A 142 6.51 10.45 7.55
N ASN A 143 7.74 10.07 7.25
CA ASN A 143 8.17 9.80 5.87
C ASN A 143 8.08 8.30 5.54
N VAL A 144 7.83 7.98 4.26
CA VAL A 144 7.90 6.60 3.76
C VAL A 144 9.36 6.26 3.50
N ASP A 145 9.95 5.46 4.39
CA ASP A 145 11.33 5.00 4.25
C ASP A 145 11.46 3.80 3.32
N TYR A 146 10.42 3.00 3.24
CA TYR A 146 10.40 1.81 2.39
C TYR A 146 8.99 1.49 1.91
N ALA A 147 8.87 1.11 0.65
CA ALA A 147 7.62 0.60 0.08
C ALA A 147 7.91 -0.51 -0.94
N THR A 148 7.05 -1.54 -0.95
CA THR A 148 7.18 -2.68 -1.87
C THR A 148 5.82 -3.35 -2.10
N ASP A 149 5.71 -4.07 -3.21
CA ASP A 149 4.57 -4.94 -3.55
C ASP A 149 4.86 -6.43 -3.26
N ARG A 150 5.96 -6.72 -2.58
CA ARG A 150 6.38 -8.08 -2.25
C ARG A 150 6.38 -8.31 -0.76
N VAL A 151 6.16 -9.57 -0.36
CA VAL A 151 6.37 -10.01 1.02
C VAL A 151 7.86 -9.86 1.36
N ILE A 152 8.12 -9.24 2.51
CA ILE A 152 9.48 -9.05 3.03
C ILE A 152 9.60 -9.64 4.43
N SER A 153 10.81 -10.01 4.82
CA SER A 153 11.05 -10.56 6.15
C SER A 153 10.78 -9.53 7.25
N GLY A 154 10.33 -9.99 8.40
CA GLY A 154 10.18 -9.13 9.58
C GLY A 154 11.51 -8.49 9.99
N GLN A 155 12.65 -9.13 9.73
CA GLN A 155 13.98 -8.57 9.94
C GLN A 155 14.21 -7.35 9.03
N LYS A 156 13.86 -7.44 7.74
CA LYS A 156 14.01 -6.30 6.82
C LYS A 156 13.19 -5.09 7.27
N ILE A 157 11.98 -5.30 7.78
CA ILE A 157 11.16 -4.23 8.34
C ILE A 157 11.85 -3.60 9.56
N LEU A 158 12.34 -4.43 10.47
CA LEU A 158 13.09 -3.97 11.64
C LEU A 158 14.33 -3.17 11.24
N ASP A 159 15.10 -3.65 10.26
CA ASP A 159 16.27 -2.97 9.75
C ASP A 159 15.93 -1.59 9.15
N VAL A 160 14.83 -1.48 8.42
CA VAL A 160 14.35 -0.19 7.89
C VAL A 160 14.03 0.77 9.04
N ILE A 161 13.30 0.31 10.06
CA ILE A 161 12.95 1.14 11.23
C ILE A 161 14.21 1.61 11.98
N LEU A 162 15.19 0.71 12.19
CA LEU A 162 16.42 1.03 12.91
C LEU A 162 17.36 1.95 12.14
N ASN A 163 17.35 1.87 10.82
CA ASN A 163 18.21 2.65 9.93
C ASN A 163 17.49 3.83 9.27
N SER A 164 16.30 4.19 9.75
CA SER A 164 15.56 5.35 9.25
C SER A 164 16.39 6.63 9.45
N TYR A 165 16.20 7.63 8.58
CA TYR A 165 16.86 8.92 8.71
C TYR A 165 16.63 9.55 10.10
N SER A 166 15.39 9.50 10.58
CA SER A 166 15.04 10.00 11.91
C SER A 166 15.76 9.26 13.04
N ALA A 167 15.91 7.93 12.96
CA ALA A 167 16.69 7.14 13.93
C ALA A 167 18.17 7.52 13.93
N GLN A 168 18.76 7.73 12.75
CA GLN A 168 20.15 8.16 12.63
C GLN A 168 20.39 9.56 13.18
N VAL A 169 19.46 10.51 12.95
CA VAL A 169 19.54 11.86 13.52
C VAL A 169 19.43 11.84 15.03
N GLN A 170 18.57 11.03 15.60
CA GLN A 170 18.44 10.86 17.05
C GLN A 170 19.72 10.29 17.67
N ALA A 171 20.31 9.26 17.05
CA ALA A 171 21.54 8.64 17.54
C ALA A 171 22.75 9.60 17.56
N ARG A 172 22.75 10.63 16.72
CA ARG A 172 23.83 11.65 16.66
C ARG A 172 23.69 12.76 17.73
N ARG A 173 22.52 12.83 18.40
CA ARG A 173 22.24 13.87 19.42
C ARG A 173 22.51 13.41 20.85
N ILE A 174 22.86 12.14 21.02
CA ILE A 174 23.28 11.52 22.29
C ILE A 174 24.80 11.51 22.36
#